data_a23e98209e839954da4c51bb8ba4dfd6
#
_entry.id   a23e98209e839954da4c51bb8ba4dfd6
#
_cell.length_a   1.000
_cell.length_b   1.000
_cell.length_c   1.000
_cell.angle_alpha   90.00
_cell.angle_beta   90.00
_cell.angle_gamma   90.00
#
_symmetry.space_group_name_H-M   'P 1'
#
loop_
_entity.id
_entity.type
_entity.pdbx_description
1 polymer ?
#
loop_
_entity_poly.entity_id
_entity_poly.type
_entity_poly.pdbx_seq_one_letter_code
_entity_poly.pdbx_strand_id
1 'polypeptide(L)'
;MNRLTKKLKELKAENKKALVAYLVAGDPDIESTLSLMKLFIESGVDIIEIGVPFTDPIAEGPIIQKAHDRALQKNVSLSLIFNMIKDFRIEDNKTPIVLMGYLNTFISHKDLIKNNEENSIDSILVVDIPGEVNLAD
;
A
#
# COMPACT_ATOMS: atom_id res chain seq x y z
N MET A 1 7.95 13.03 12.03
CA MET A 1 8.35 12.72 10.63
C MET A 1 8.04 11.26 10.39
N ASN A 2 7.21 10.96 9.40
CA ASN A 2 6.85 9.56 9.12
C ASN A 2 8.01 8.78 8.46
N ARG A 3 7.85 7.44 8.38
CA ARG A 3 8.88 6.53 7.84
C ARG A 3 9.26 6.85 6.39
N LEU A 4 8.28 7.23 5.56
CA LEU A 4 8.51 7.57 4.15
C LEU A 4 9.42 8.80 4.01
N THR A 5 9.11 9.88 4.70
CA THR A 5 9.92 11.10 4.69
C THR A 5 11.35 10.85 5.19
N LYS A 6 11.47 10.03 6.25
CA LYS A 6 12.77 9.63 6.81
C LYS A 6 13.59 8.85 5.79
N LYS A 7 13.01 7.79 5.22
CA LYS A 7 13.68 6.94 4.22
C LYS A 7 14.16 7.74 3.01
N LEU A 8 13.30 8.62 2.46
CA LEU A 8 13.67 9.43 1.30
C LEU A 8 14.80 10.41 1.60
N LYS A 9 14.85 10.98 2.81
CA LYS A 9 15.96 11.85 3.24
C LYS A 9 17.27 11.07 3.39
N GLU A 10 17.23 9.86 3.97
CA GLU A 10 18.39 8.98 4.12
C GLU A 10 18.96 8.62 2.74
N LEU A 11 18.12 8.13 1.82
CA LEU A 11 18.55 7.78 0.48
C LEU A 11 19.14 8.98 -0.29
N LYS A 12 18.51 10.15 -0.15
CA LYS A 12 19.03 11.38 -0.77
C LYS A 12 20.39 11.76 -0.22
N ALA A 13 20.62 11.65 1.08
CA ALA A 13 21.91 11.94 1.70
C ALA A 13 23.01 10.98 1.22
N GLU A 14 22.66 9.73 0.93
CA GLU A 14 23.56 8.72 0.36
C GLU A 14 23.67 8.77 -1.17
N ASN A 15 23.01 9.72 -1.83
CA ASN A 15 22.91 9.83 -3.29
C ASN A 15 22.39 8.54 -3.97
N LYS A 16 21.44 7.86 -3.30
CA LYS A 16 20.78 6.65 -3.77
C LYS A 16 19.36 6.91 -4.24
N LYS A 17 18.88 6.05 -5.14
CA LYS A 17 17.48 6.01 -5.57
C LYS A 17 16.68 5.04 -4.70
N ALA A 18 15.40 5.33 -4.48
CA ALA A 18 14.48 4.40 -3.82
C ALA A 18 14.04 3.30 -4.77
N LEU A 19 14.08 2.05 -4.31
CA LEU A 19 13.40 0.93 -4.95
C LEU A 19 12.02 0.78 -4.32
N VAL A 20 10.98 1.05 -5.12
CA VAL A 20 9.57 0.87 -4.71
C VAL A 20 9.05 -0.40 -5.34
N ALA A 21 8.58 -1.33 -4.53
CA ALA A 21 7.95 -2.56 -5.01
C ALA A 21 6.44 -2.51 -4.76
N TYR A 22 5.67 -2.83 -5.79
CA TYR A 22 4.20 -2.87 -5.78
C TYR A 22 3.68 -4.31 -5.72
N LEU A 23 2.62 -4.52 -4.97
CA LEU A 23 1.83 -5.74 -4.98
C LEU A 23 0.35 -5.41 -4.74
N VAL A 24 -0.54 -6.29 -5.21
CA VAL A 24 -1.97 -6.23 -4.87
C VAL A 24 -2.21 -7.06 -3.60
N ALA A 25 -2.76 -6.44 -2.57
CA ALA A 25 -3.04 -7.13 -1.31
C ALA A 25 -4.06 -8.26 -1.50
N GLY A 26 -3.68 -9.45 -1.05
CA GLY A 26 -4.54 -10.64 -1.15
C GLY A 26 -4.40 -11.42 -2.45
N ASP A 27 -3.44 -11.09 -3.29
CA ASP A 27 -3.11 -11.85 -4.48
C ASP A 27 -1.84 -12.71 -4.26
N PRO A 28 -1.92 -14.04 -4.26
CA PRO A 28 -3.13 -14.88 -4.38
C PRO A 28 -3.95 -14.96 -3.09
N ASP A 29 -3.40 -14.58 -1.94
CA ASP A 29 -4.04 -14.53 -0.62
C ASP A 29 -3.27 -13.59 0.34
N ILE A 30 -3.84 -13.34 1.52
CA ILE A 30 -3.25 -12.43 2.52
C ILE A 30 -1.95 -12.99 3.11
N GLU A 31 -1.86 -14.29 3.36
CA GLU A 31 -0.63 -14.91 3.89
C GLU A 31 0.54 -14.78 2.93
N SER A 32 0.30 -15.05 1.66
CA SER A 32 1.31 -14.88 0.59
C SER A 32 1.73 -13.42 0.46
N THR A 33 0.80 -12.49 0.56
CA THR A 33 1.09 -11.05 0.54
C THR A 33 2.04 -10.66 1.68
N LEU A 34 1.76 -11.10 2.90
CA LEU A 34 2.62 -10.83 4.06
C LEU A 34 4.01 -11.44 3.86
N SER A 35 4.09 -12.67 3.36
CA SER A 35 5.36 -13.35 3.07
C SER A 35 6.17 -12.62 2.00
N LEU A 36 5.51 -12.11 0.94
CA LEU A 36 6.15 -11.31 -0.10
C LEU A 36 6.66 -9.97 0.43
N MET A 37 5.93 -9.31 1.30
CA MET A 37 6.39 -8.06 1.94
C MET A 37 7.69 -8.29 2.71
N LYS A 38 7.79 -9.37 3.48
CA LYS A 38 9.02 -9.74 4.20
C LYS A 38 10.17 -10.04 3.24
N LEU A 39 9.91 -10.79 2.17
CA LEU A 39 10.89 -11.08 1.14
C LEU A 39 11.38 -9.82 0.42
N PHE A 40 10.51 -8.85 0.16
CA PHE A 40 10.90 -7.56 -0.42
C PHE A 40 11.95 -6.84 0.42
N ILE A 41 11.78 -6.83 1.76
CA ILE A 41 12.75 -6.20 2.66
C ILE A 41 14.09 -6.92 2.62
N GLU A 42 14.08 -8.24 2.70
CA GLU A 42 15.29 -9.07 2.59
C GLU A 42 16.01 -8.86 1.24
N SER A 43 15.27 -8.56 0.19
CA SER A 43 15.79 -8.31 -1.17
C SER A 43 16.24 -6.86 -1.42
N GLY A 44 16.13 -5.97 -0.44
CA GLY A 44 16.60 -4.59 -0.54
C GLY A 44 15.59 -3.57 -1.05
N VAL A 45 14.29 -3.88 -1.02
CA VAL A 45 13.23 -2.92 -1.32
C VAL A 45 13.20 -1.83 -0.24
N ASP A 46 13.12 -0.58 -0.66
CA ASP A 46 13.11 0.59 0.24
C ASP A 46 11.70 0.99 0.68
N ILE A 47 10.72 0.86 -0.21
CA ILE A 47 9.32 1.28 -0.01
C ILE A 47 8.41 0.20 -0.57
N ILE A 48 7.41 -0.20 0.19
CA ILE A 48 6.36 -1.12 -0.27
C ILE A 48 5.13 -0.32 -0.65
N GLU A 49 4.62 -0.53 -1.86
CA GLU A 49 3.36 0.00 -2.33
C GLU A 49 2.32 -1.13 -2.38
N ILE A 50 1.23 -0.96 -1.63
CA ILE A 50 0.17 -1.97 -1.51
C ILE A 50 -1.07 -1.50 -2.25
N GLY A 51 -1.44 -2.20 -3.31
CA GLY A 51 -2.68 -1.99 -4.04
C GLY A 51 -3.89 -2.55 -3.28
N VAL A 52 -4.88 -1.69 -3.02
CA VAL A 52 -6.17 -2.11 -2.46
C VAL A 52 -7.03 -2.71 -3.57
N PRO A 53 -7.50 -3.97 -3.46
CA PRO A 53 -8.34 -4.57 -4.48
C PRO A 53 -9.60 -3.75 -4.77
N PHE A 54 -9.90 -3.57 -6.05
CA PHE A 54 -11.05 -2.80 -6.54
C PHE A 54 -11.68 -3.49 -7.75
N THR A 55 -13.00 -3.38 -7.89
CA THR A 55 -13.76 -4.05 -8.97
C THR A 55 -13.50 -3.46 -10.35
N ASP A 56 -13.18 -2.16 -10.41
CA ASP A 56 -13.02 -1.41 -11.65
C ASP A 56 -11.65 -0.72 -11.74
N PRO A 57 -10.52 -1.50 -11.75
CA PRO A 57 -9.16 -0.96 -11.70
C PRO A 57 -8.73 -0.41 -13.06
N ILE A 58 -9.39 0.64 -13.55
CA ILE A 58 -9.24 1.20 -14.90
C ILE A 58 -7.88 1.85 -15.19
N ALA A 59 -7.16 2.26 -14.15
CA ALA A 59 -5.83 2.90 -14.29
C ALA A 59 -4.68 1.88 -14.44
N GLU A 60 -4.98 0.58 -14.32
CA GLU A 60 -4.02 -0.50 -14.34
C GLU A 60 -4.17 -1.36 -15.59
N GLY A 61 -3.10 -2.00 -16.02
CA GLY A 61 -3.14 -2.89 -17.17
C GLY A 61 -3.74 -4.27 -16.84
N PRO A 62 -3.93 -5.13 -17.85
CA PRO A 62 -4.65 -6.41 -17.70
C PRO A 62 -4.01 -7.37 -16.70
N ILE A 63 -2.71 -7.29 -16.49
CA ILE A 63 -1.98 -8.15 -15.52
C ILE A 63 -2.40 -7.78 -14.10
N ILE A 64 -2.36 -6.51 -13.75
CA ILE A 64 -2.73 -6.02 -12.42
C ILE A 64 -4.25 -6.13 -12.20
N GLN A 65 -5.07 -5.91 -13.22
CA GLN A 65 -6.52 -6.15 -13.16
C GLN A 65 -6.83 -7.60 -12.75
N LYS A 66 -6.14 -8.58 -13.33
CA LYS A 66 -6.28 -9.99 -12.94
C LYS A 66 -5.85 -10.25 -11.49
N ALA A 67 -4.85 -9.52 -10.99
CA ALA A 67 -4.45 -9.60 -9.59
C ALA A 67 -5.55 -9.08 -8.66
N HIS A 68 -6.21 -7.96 -9.01
CA HIS A 68 -7.39 -7.47 -8.30
C HIS A 68 -8.51 -8.51 -8.27
N ASP A 69 -8.82 -9.13 -9.41
CA ASP A 69 -9.86 -10.16 -9.51
C ASP A 69 -9.57 -11.35 -8.59
N ARG A 70 -8.33 -11.84 -8.58
CA ARG A 70 -7.93 -12.94 -7.68
C ARG A 70 -8.06 -12.59 -6.20
N ALA A 71 -7.65 -11.39 -5.83
CA ALA A 71 -7.77 -10.90 -4.46
C ALA A 71 -9.24 -10.75 -4.03
N LEU A 72 -10.09 -10.21 -4.90
CA LEU A 72 -11.53 -10.05 -4.64
C LEU A 72 -12.24 -11.41 -4.48
N GLN A 73 -11.82 -12.43 -5.21
CA GLN A 73 -12.33 -13.81 -5.04
C GLN A 73 -12.03 -14.39 -3.64
N LYS A 74 -11.02 -13.85 -2.96
CA LYS A 74 -10.66 -14.19 -1.57
C LYS A 74 -11.33 -13.27 -0.53
N ASN A 75 -12.30 -12.45 -0.94
CA ASN A 75 -13.00 -11.50 -0.07
C ASN A 75 -12.05 -10.56 0.69
N VAL A 76 -10.98 -10.13 0.07
CA VAL A 76 -10.01 -9.22 0.67
C VAL A 76 -10.65 -7.86 0.87
N SER A 77 -10.67 -7.40 2.11
CA SER A 77 -11.18 -6.09 2.52
C SER A 77 -10.06 -5.19 3.03
N LEU A 78 -10.30 -3.89 3.07
CA LEU A 78 -9.35 -2.94 3.64
C LEU A 78 -9.04 -3.25 5.12
N SER A 79 -10.01 -3.76 5.87
CA SER A 79 -9.81 -4.20 7.26
C SER A 79 -8.81 -5.35 7.36
N LEU A 80 -8.92 -6.36 6.49
CA LEU A 80 -7.95 -7.45 6.42
C LEU A 80 -6.55 -6.95 6.04
N ILE A 81 -6.47 -5.98 5.14
CA ILE A 81 -5.19 -5.37 4.74
C ILE A 81 -4.54 -4.66 5.94
N PHE A 82 -5.28 -3.86 6.71
CA PHE A 82 -4.74 -3.23 7.91
C PHE A 82 -4.30 -4.24 8.97
N ASN A 83 -5.03 -5.34 9.17
CA ASN A 83 -4.61 -6.40 10.08
C ASN A 83 -3.29 -7.05 9.61
N MET A 84 -3.17 -7.36 8.33
CA MET A 84 -1.93 -7.87 7.73
C MET A 84 -0.75 -6.89 7.93
N ILE A 85 -0.99 -5.59 7.73
CA ILE A 85 0.05 -4.57 7.94
C ILE A 85 0.44 -4.50 9.42
N LYS A 86 -0.49 -4.63 10.35
CA LYS A 86 -0.19 -4.71 11.80
C LYS A 86 0.71 -5.90 12.11
N ASP A 87 0.43 -7.06 11.54
CA ASP A 87 1.29 -8.24 11.71
C ASP A 87 2.68 -8.01 11.13
N PHE A 88 2.78 -7.40 9.95
CA PHE A 88 4.07 -6.99 9.37
C PHE A 88 4.83 -6.04 10.29
N ARG A 89 4.14 -5.07 10.92
CA ARG A 89 4.76 -4.08 11.81
C ARG A 89 5.34 -4.66 13.09
N ILE A 90 4.95 -5.86 13.51
CA ILE A 90 5.56 -6.54 14.66
C ILE A 90 7.05 -6.78 14.41
N GLU A 91 7.42 -7.14 13.19
CA GLU A 91 8.81 -7.44 12.81
C GLU A 91 9.52 -6.25 12.13
N ASP A 92 8.80 -5.41 11.42
CA ASP A 92 9.34 -4.25 10.69
C ASP A 92 8.56 -2.96 10.96
N ASN A 93 9.11 -2.10 11.79
CA ASN A 93 8.57 -0.77 12.10
C ASN A 93 9.29 0.37 11.34
N LYS A 94 10.14 0.06 10.37
CA LYS A 94 11.00 1.04 9.68
C LYS A 94 10.64 1.23 8.21
N THR A 95 10.21 0.18 7.53
CA THR A 95 9.92 0.24 6.09
C THR A 95 8.66 1.05 5.82
N PRO A 96 8.73 2.07 4.95
CA PRO A 96 7.55 2.82 4.55
C PRO A 96 6.57 1.97 3.76
N ILE A 97 5.28 2.17 4.03
CA ILE A 97 4.18 1.55 3.30
C ILE A 97 3.30 2.65 2.71
N VAL A 98 3.09 2.60 1.40
CA VAL A 98 2.15 3.43 0.65
C VAL A 98 0.94 2.59 0.28
N LEU A 99 -0.24 3.04 0.62
CA LEU A 99 -1.49 2.39 0.23
C LEU A 99 -2.01 3.02 -1.06
N MET A 100 -2.10 2.24 -2.12
CA MET A 100 -2.54 2.70 -3.45
C MET A 100 -3.95 2.20 -3.73
N GLY A 101 -4.80 3.06 -4.25
CA GLY A 101 -6.17 2.67 -4.60
C GLY A 101 -6.96 3.78 -5.28
N TYR A 102 -8.27 3.55 -5.32
CA TYR A 102 -9.23 4.42 -5.98
C TYR A 102 -9.99 5.27 -4.95
N LEU A 103 -10.36 6.49 -5.35
CA LEU A 103 -11.00 7.47 -4.47
C LEU A 103 -12.23 6.91 -3.76
N ASN A 104 -13.10 6.21 -4.48
CA ASN A 104 -14.33 5.66 -3.92
C ASN A 104 -14.06 4.72 -2.73
N THR A 105 -13.02 3.90 -2.83
CA THR A 105 -12.61 3.00 -1.72
C THR A 105 -12.19 3.80 -0.50
N PHE A 106 -11.37 4.82 -0.67
CA PHE A 106 -10.85 5.61 0.45
C PHE A 106 -11.93 6.47 1.11
N ILE A 107 -12.83 7.08 0.35
CA ILE A 107 -13.96 7.83 0.90
C ILE A 107 -14.89 6.91 1.70
N SER A 108 -15.22 5.74 1.15
CA SER A 108 -16.11 4.77 1.80
C SER A 108 -15.55 4.21 3.11
N HIS A 109 -14.23 4.26 3.30
CA HIS A 109 -13.54 3.72 4.47
C HIS A 109 -12.74 4.77 5.26
N LYS A 110 -13.12 6.04 5.16
CA LYS A 110 -12.41 7.17 5.78
C LYS A 110 -12.12 6.95 7.27
N ASP A 111 -13.10 6.49 8.03
CA ASP A 111 -12.94 6.26 9.47
C ASP A 111 -12.00 5.08 9.77
N LEU A 112 -12.07 4.02 9.00
CA LEU A 112 -11.19 2.87 9.13
C LEU A 112 -9.73 3.29 8.88
N ILE A 113 -9.49 4.09 7.85
CA ILE A 113 -8.17 4.60 7.52
C ILE A 113 -7.66 5.48 8.66
N LYS A 114 -8.43 6.49 9.07
CA LYS A 114 -8.06 7.40 10.15
C LYS A 114 -7.71 6.69 11.45
N ASN A 115 -8.42 5.61 11.78
CA ASN A 115 -8.19 4.85 13.01
C ASN A 115 -6.95 3.93 12.92
N ASN A 116 -6.41 3.69 11.73
CA ASN A 116 -5.30 2.75 11.53
C ASN A 116 -4.05 3.38 10.90
N GLU A 117 -4.11 4.61 10.35
CA GLU A 117 -3.00 5.21 9.60
C GLU A 117 -1.75 5.45 10.44
N GLU A 118 -1.90 5.95 11.65
CA GLU A 118 -0.79 6.48 12.46
C GLU A 118 0.35 5.48 12.68
N ASN A 119 0.03 4.20 12.83
CA ASN A 119 1.02 3.15 13.10
C ASN A 119 1.21 2.15 11.95
N SER A 120 0.43 2.22 10.89
CA SER A 120 0.39 1.21 9.83
C SER A 120 0.98 1.69 8.52
N ILE A 121 0.43 2.76 7.95
CA ILE A 121 0.80 3.31 6.64
C ILE A 121 1.44 4.69 6.75
N ASP A 122 2.17 5.07 5.73
CA ASP A 122 2.92 6.33 5.69
C ASP A 122 2.38 7.32 4.67
N SER A 123 1.65 6.84 3.67
CA SER A 123 1.03 7.65 2.63
C SER A 123 -0.10 6.90 1.93
N ILE A 124 -0.96 7.65 1.27
CA ILE A 124 -2.00 7.15 0.37
C ILE A 124 -1.74 7.71 -1.03
N LEU A 125 -1.84 6.86 -2.04
CA LEU A 125 -1.81 7.23 -3.44
C LEU A 125 -3.17 6.95 -4.06
N VAL A 126 -3.86 8.00 -4.50
CA VAL A 126 -5.17 7.91 -5.14
C VAL A 126 -4.99 8.09 -6.64
N VAL A 127 -5.31 7.05 -7.42
CA VAL A 127 -4.92 6.98 -8.85
C VAL A 127 -5.90 7.68 -9.80
N ASP A 128 -7.11 7.97 -9.35
CA ASP A 128 -8.20 8.52 -10.17
C ASP A 128 -8.65 9.94 -9.79
N ILE A 129 -7.78 10.68 -9.08
CA ILE A 129 -8.01 12.09 -8.78
C ILE A 129 -7.16 12.97 -9.71
N PRO A 130 -7.77 13.91 -10.45
CA PRO A 130 -7.02 14.93 -11.18
C PRO A 130 -6.18 15.81 -10.24
N GLY A 131 -4.98 16.20 -10.69
CA GLY A 131 -4.04 16.98 -9.88
C GLY A 131 -4.53 18.38 -9.48
N GLU A 132 -5.57 18.87 -10.12
CA GLU A 132 -6.21 20.17 -9.84
C GLU A 132 -7.20 20.12 -8.66
N VAL A 133 -7.56 18.92 -8.19
CA VAL A 133 -8.51 18.76 -7.08
C VAL A 133 -7.78 19.00 -5.77
N ASN A 134 -8.23 20.00 -5.00
CA ASN A 134 -7.76 20.22 -3.64
C ASN A 134 -8.50 19.29 -2.69
N LEU A 135 -7.77 18.38 -2.03
CA LEU A 135 -8.31 17.40 -1.08
C LEU A 135 -8.26 17.92 0.37
N ALA A 136 -8.06 19.22 0.58
CA ALA A 136 -7.98 19.79 1.92
C ALA A 136 -9.34 19.81 2.67
N ASP A 137 -10.41 19.43 2.00
CA ASP A 137 -11.78 19.29 2.55
C ASP A 137 -12.13 17.79 2.68
#